data_68d4e3b5a8333238a5cb66b18d8fe279
#
_entry.id   68d4e3b5a8333238a5cb66b18d8fe279
#
_cell.length_a   1.000
_cell.length_b   1.000
_cell.length_c   1.000
_cell.angle_alpha   90.00
_cell.angle_beta   90.00
_cell.angle_gamma   90.00
#
_symmetry.space_group_name_H-M   'P 1'
#
loop_
_entity.id
_entity.type
_entity.pdbx_description
1 polymer ?
#
loop_
_entity_poly.entity_id
_entity_poly.type
_entity_poly.pdbx_seq_one_letter_code
_entity_poly.pdbx_strand_id
1 'polypeptide(L)'
;LAAQPMWRPAGDVLKRGKTTEAAPLPFFGTHTATEYRQSFARWHRIYTFSAQYRIKADLARRIYDAAVTAGIEPELGFRLVRVESVFDPGAVSSAGALGLTQLMPGTARLFEPNVTRAQLLTPDVNLRIGFRYLRGLIREYKGDLKLALLVYNRGPIAVDRALSLGQSPSNGYESIVTKGYRGNGTLE
;
A
#
# COMPACT_ATOMS: atom_id res chain seq x y z
N LEU A 1 56.39 -8.65 -31.48
CA LEU A 1 56.42 -9.10 -30.08
C LEU A 1 54.98 -8.98 -29.54
N ALA A 2 54.25 -10.10 -29.61
CA ALA A 2 52.89 -10.21 -29.09
C ALA A 2 52.93 -10.58 -27.60
N ALA A 3 52.28 -9.78 -26.75
CA ALA A 3 52.15 -10.06 -25.33
C ALA A 3 51.14 -11.19 -25.12
N GLN A 4 51.57 -12.23 -24.45
CA GLN A 4 50.72 -13.37 -24.06
C GLN A 4 49.84 -13.03 -22.85
N PRO A 5 48.61 -13.50 -22.78
CA PRO A 5 47.75 -13.24 -21.63
C PRO A 5 48.16 -14.07 -20.42
N MET A 6 48.24 -13.39 -19.27
CA MET A 6 48.68 -13.93 -17.97
C MET A 6 47.55 -14.62 -17.23
N TRP A 7 46.86 -15.59 -17.89
CA TRP A 7 45.92 -16.47 -17.19
C TRP A 7 46.38 -17.91 -17.38
N ARG A 8 46.75 -18.58 -16.29
CA ARG A 8 46.99 -20.01 -16.25
C ARG A 8 45.79 -20.70 -15.59
N PRO A 9 45.14 -21.70 -16.21
CA PRO A 9 44.17 -22.51 -15.50
C PRO A 9 44.90 -23.35 -14.44
N ALA A 10 44.39 -23.31 -13.21
CA ALA A 10 44.84 -24.20 -12.14
C ALA A 10 44.36 -25.62 -12.45
N GLY A 11 45.26 -26.42 -13.02
CA GLY A 11 45.08 -27.85 -13.12
C GLY A 11 45.47 -28.52 -11.82
N ASP A 12 44.68 -29.52 -11.45
CA ASP A 12 44.97 -30.64 -10.56
C ASP A 12 45.52 -30.36 -9.15
N VAL A 13 44.58 -30.22 -8.19
CA VAL A 13 44.81 -30.76 -6.84
C VAL A 13 43.55 -31.52 -6.38
N LEU A 14 43.27 -32.66 -7.00
CA LEU A 14 42.46 -33.70 -6.37
C LEU A 14 43.41 -34.54 -5.46
N LYS A 15 43.71 -34.07 -4.27
CA LYS A 15 44.17 -34.91 -3.16
C LYS A 15 43.04 -35.12 -2.20
N ARG A 16 42.60 -36.40 -2.11
CA ARG A 16 41.73 -36.95 -1.08
C ARG A 16 42.13 -36.41 0.30
N GLY A 17 41.31 -35.56 0.86
CA GLY A 17 41.38 -35.10 2.24
C GLY A 17 39.99 -35.18 2.84
N LYS A 18 39.85 -36.04 3.84
CA LYS A 18 38.79 -36.20 4.84
C LYS A 18 37.61 -35.25 4.69
N THR A 19 36.45 -35.82 4.50
CA THR A 19 35.14 -35.13 4.67
C THR A 19 35.10 -34.43 6.03
N THR A 20 35.53 -33.18 6.04
CA THR A 20 35.19 -32.27 7.12
C THR A 20 33.69 -31.98 6.90
N GLU A 21 32.88 -32.51 7.78
CA GLU A 21 31.48 -32.17 7.89
C GLU A 21 31.39 -30.65 7.87
N ALA A 22 30.88 -30.08 6.79
CA ALA A 22 30.67 -28.64 6.70
C ALA A 22 29.75 -28.24 7.85
N ALA A 23 30.23 -27.34 8.71
CA ALA A 23 29.40 -26.77 9.75
C ALA A 23 28.08 -26.28 9.10
N PRO A 24 26.92 -26.57 9.71
CA PRO A 24 25.66 -26.10 9.15
C PRO A 24 25.72 -24.59 9.04
N LEU A 25 25.48 -24.11 7.81
CA LEU A 25 25.34 -22.68 7.56
C LEU A 25 24.29 -22.14 8.53
N PRO A 26 24.48 -20.94 9.11
CA PRO A 26 23.54 -20.38 10.05
C PRO A 26 22.17 -20.31 9.40
N PHE A 27 21.22 -20.89 10.06
CA PHE A 27 19.80 -21.04 9.86
C PHE A 27 19.18 -19.96 8.94
N PHE A 28 19.22 -20.16 7.65
CA PHE A 28 18.24 -19.59 6.74
C PHE A 28 16.99 -20.46 6.90
N GLY A 29 15.96 -19.92 7.56
CA GLY A 29 14.71 -20.64 7.73
C GLY A 29 14.28 -21.25 6.40
N THR A 30 13.78 -22.48 6.45
CA THR A 30 13.34 -23.26 5.28
C THR A 30 12.14 -22.59 4.60
N HIS A 31 12.37 -21.48 3.93
CA HIS A 31 11.36 -20.88 3.08
C HIS A 31 11.15 -21.78 1.86
N THR A 32 9.91 -22.14 1.61
CA THR A 32 9.55 -22.93 0.44
C THR A 32 9.74 -22.09 -0.84
N ALA A 33 9.91 -22.76 -1.98
CA ALA A 33 9.97 -22.06 -3.28
C ALA A 33 8.74 -21.18 -3.53
N THR A 34 7.61 -21.52 -2.92
CA THR A 34 6.36 -20.74 -3.00
C THR A 34 6.47 -19.44 -2.20
N GLU A 35 7.01 -19.48 -0.99
CA GLU A 35 7.23 -18.29 -0.17
C GLU A 35 8.23 -17.32 -0.81
N TYR A 36 9.30 -17.82 -1.43
CA TYR A 36 10.23 -17.01 -2.21
C TYR A 36 9.53 -16.32 -3.39
N ARG A 37 8.71 -17.05 -4.15
CA ARG A 37 7.95 -16.48 -5.28
C ARG A 37 6.97 -15.40 -4.82
N GLN A 38 6.24 -15.66 -3.75
CA GLN A 38 5.28 -14.69 -3.19
C GLN A 38 5.99 -13.44 -2.67
N SER A 39 7.09 -13.61 -1.95
CA SER A 39 7.91 -12.50 -1.46
C SER A 39 8.48 -11.68 -2.61
N PHE A 40 9.02 -12.33 -3.64
CA PHE A 40 9.53 -11.65 -4.84
C PHE A 40 8.44 -10.89 -5.58
N ALA A 41 7.28 -11.51 -5.81
CA ALA A 41 6.14 -10.87 -6.47
C ALA A 41 5.65 -9.65 -5.69
N ARG A 42 5.56 -9.75 -4.35
CA ARG A 42 5.21 -8.63 -3.48
C ARG A 42 6.22 -7.47 -3.62
N TRP A 43 7.52 -7.74 -3.52
CA TRP A 43 8.57 -6.72 -3.66
C TRP A 43 8.55 -6.08 -5.04
N HIS A 44 8.38 -6.86 -6.09
CA HIS A 44 8.27 -6.34 -7.45
C HIS A 44 7.11 -5.34 -7.58
N ARG A 45 5.93 -5.66 -7.03
CA ARG A 45 4.79 -4.74 -7.02
C ARG A 45 5.07 -3.46 -6.23
N ILE A 46 5.68 -3.56 -5.05
CA ILE A 46 6.05 -2.40 -4.23
C ILE A 46 7.00 -1.47 -5.00
N TYR A 47 8.04 -2.01 -5.64
CA TYR A 47 8.97 -1.20 -6.44
C TYR A 47 8.31 -0.60 -7.68
N THR A 48 7.39 -1.33 -8.32
CA THR A 48 6.61 -0.79 -9.45
C THR A 48 5.82 0.44 -9.01
N PHE A 49 5.11 0.38 -7.88
CA PHE A 49 4.39 1.53 -7.34
C PHE A 49 5.33 2.66 -6.89
N SER A 50 6.44 2.34 -6.24
CA SER A 50 7.46 3.32 -5.86
C SER A 50 7.96 4.11 -7.07
N ALA A 51 8.28 3.43 -8.16
CA ALA A 51 8.72 4.06 -9.42
C ALA A 51 7.60 4.85 -10.09
N GLN A 52 6.39 4.27 -10.21
CA GLN A 52 5.23 4.89 -10.84
C GLN A 52 4.84 6.23 -10.18
N TYR A 53 4.84 6.26 -8.85
CA TYR A 53 4.44 7.44 -8.08
C TYR A 53 5.62 8.30 -7.63
N ARG A 54 6.86 7.89 -7.93
CA ARG A 54 8.11 8.60 -7.57
C ARG A 54 8.21 8.85 -6.06
N ILE A 55 7.86 7.87 -5.27
CA ILE A 55 7.93 7.90 -3.80
C ILE A 55 8.98 6.93 -3.28
N LYS A 56 9.44 7.12 -2.04
CA LYS A 56 10.39 6.21 -1.40
C LYS A 56 9.82 4.80 -1.27
N ALA A 57 10.63 3.77 -1.51
CA ALA A 57 10.21 2.37 -1.44
C ALA A 57 9.64 1.98 -0.07
N ASP A 58 10.12 2.58 1.02
CA ASP A 58 9.57 2.33 2.36
C ASP A 58 8.11 2.84 2.48
N LEU A 59 7.82 4.02 1.97
CA LEU A 59 6.45 4.53 1.95
C LEU A 59 5.55 3.67 1.04
N ALA A 60 6.05 3.29 -0.14
CA ALA A 60 5.32 2.39 -1.03
C ALA A 60 5.02 1.05 -0.36
N ARG A 61 5.97 0.47 0.38
CA ARG A 61 5.77 -0.75 1.17
C ARG A 61 4.67 -0.57 2.21
N ARG A 62 4.69 0.52 2.98
CA ARG A 62 3.66 0.80 4.02
C ARG A 62 2.27 0.91 3.40
N ILE A 63 2.12 1.64 2.30
CA ILE A 63 0.85 1.78 1.58
C ILE A 63 0.37 0.42 1.07
N TYR A 64 1.26 -0.34 0.41
CA TYR A 64 0.94 -1.66 -0.12
C TYR A 64 0.46 -2.61 0.98
N ASP A 65 1.23 -2.72 2.06
CA ASP A 65 0.93 -3.64 3.16
C ASP A 65 -0.35 -3.27 3.89
N ALA A 66 -0.57 -1.98 4.15
CA ALA A 66 -1.79 -1.50 4.78
C ALA A 66 -3.03 -1.75 3.90
N ALA A 67 -2.93 -1.56 2.58
CA ALA A 67 -4.01 -1.83 1.65
C ALA A 67 -4.36 -3.33 1.65
N VAL A 68 -3.36 -4.21 1.47
CA VAL A 68 -3.55 -5.67 1.52
C VAL A 68 -4.17 -6.11 2.84
N THR A 69 -3.64 -5.62 3.96
CA THR A 69 -4.16 -5.96 5.31
C THR A 69 -5.62 -5.53 5.50
N ALA A 70 -6.02 -4.40 4.91
CA ALA A 70 -7.40 -3.92 4.96
C ALA A 70 -8.32 -4.60 3.92
N GLY A 71 -7.80 -5.45 3.04
CA GLY A 71 -8.54 -6.05 1.94
C GLY A 71 -8.86 -5.07 0.82
N ILE A 72 -8.08 -3.99 0.68
CA ILE A 72 -8.15 -3.02 -0.41
C ILE A 72 -7.15 -3.41 -1.51
N GLU A 73 -7.53 -3.30 -2.76
CA GLU A 73 -6.59 -3.44 -3.87
C GLU A 73 -5.49 -2.38 -3.76
N PRO A 74 -4.20 -2.77 -3.76
CA PRO A 74 -3.10 -1.81 -3.60
C PRO A 74 -3.17 -0.64 -4.57
N GLU A 75 -3.54 -0.87 -5.83
CA GLU A 75 -3.68 0.21 -6.81
C GLU A 75 -4.68 1.28 -6.37
N LEU A 76 -5.85 0.88 -5.84
CA LEU A 76 -6.82 1.83 -5.28
C LEU A 76 -6.24 2.57 -4.08
N GLY A 77 -5.53 1.88 -3.20
CA GLY A 77 -4.87 2.49 -2.04
C GLY A 77 -3.88 3.59 -2.43
N PHE A 78 -3.03 3.32 -3.43
CA PHE A 78 -2.09 4.34 -3.94
C PHE A 78 -2.79 5.52 -4.60
N ARG A 79 -3.86 5.29 -5.35
CA ARG A 79 -4.65 6.33 -6.00
C ARG A 79 -5.32 7.23 -4.98
N LEU A 80 -5.92 6.64 -3.94
CA LEU A 80 -6.51 7.39 -2.82
C LEU A 80 -5.46 8.29 -2.16
N VAL A 81 -4.34 7.73 -1.72
CA VAL A 81 -3.27 8.49 -1.03
C VAL A 81 -2.72 9.61 -1.92
N ARG A 82 -2.57 9.36 -3.23
CA ARG A 82 -2.16 10.40 -4.17
C ARG A 82 -3.13 11.57 -4.21
N VAL A 83 -4.43 11.30 -4.26
CA VAL A 83 -5.47 12.34 -4.35
C VAL A 83 -5.60 13.09 -3.05
N GLU A 84 -5.52 12.39 -1.91
CA GLU A 84 -5.73 12.97 -0.59
C GLU A 84 -4.57 13.85 -0.12
N SER A 85 -3.33 13.40 -0.27
CA SER A 85 -2.17 14.06 0.35
C SER A 85 -0.99 14.27 -0.59
N VAL A 86 -1.06 13.79 -1.84
CA VAL A 86 0.11 13.71 -2.72
C VAL A 86 1.28 12.98 -2.03
N PHE A 87 0.95 11.96 -1.24
CA PHE A 87 1.89 11.15 -0.44
C PHE A 87 2.60 11.91 0.69
N ASP A 88 2.07 13.05 1.15
CA ASP A 88 2.62 13.76 2.30
C ASP A 88 2.01 13.22 3.62
N PRO A 89 2.80 12.56 4.48
CA PRO A 89 2.31 12.07 5.77
C PRO A 89 2.00 13.20 6.76
N GLY A 90 2.57 14.39 6.55
CA GLY A 90 2.34 15.57 7.37
C GLY A 90 1.17 16.44 6.92
N ALA A 91 0.47 16.06 5.85
CA ALA A 91 -0.61 16.87 5.28
C ALA A 91 -1.73 17.17 6.30
N VAL A 92 -2.12 18.44 6.37
CA VAL A 92 -3.25 18.90 7.20
C VAL A 92 -4.13 19.82 6.36
N SER A 93 -5.40 19.45 6.17
CA SER A 93 -6.33 20.28 5.41
C SER A 93 -6.88 21.44 6.27
N SER A 94 -7.46 22.43 5.61
CA SER A 94 -8.18 23.53 6.28
C SER A 94 -9.37 23.05 7.10
N ALA A 95 -9.99 21.92 6.74
CA ALA A 95 -11.06 21.28 7.49
C ALA A 95 -10.55 20.43 8.67
N GLY A 96 -9.23 20.26 8.81
CA GLY A 96 -8.61 19.48 9.89
C GLY A 96 -8.45 17.99 9.61
N ALA A 97 -8.59 17.57 8.34
CA ALA A 97 -8.22 16.22 7.92
C ALA A 97 -6.70 16.01 7.97
N LEU A 98 -6.22 14.80 8.27
CA LEU A 98 -4.85 14.52 8.66
C LEU A 98 -4.23 13.38 7.83
N GLY A 99 -2.97 13.58 7.46
CA GLY A 99 -2.04 12.56 6.96
C GLY A 99 -2.35 12.02 5.58
N LEU A 100 -1.78 10.87 5.27
CA LEU A 100 -1.75 10.25 3.94
C LEU A 100 -3.14 10.05 3.32
N THR A 101 -4.13 9.68 4.11
CA THR A 101 -5.51 9.39 3.67
C THR A 101 -6.49 10.50 4.04
N GLN A 102 -5.99 11.66 4.49
CA GLN A 102 -6.78 12.83 4.90
C GLN A 102 -7.96 12.45 5.80
N LEU A 103 -7.65 11.74 6.87
CA LEU A 103 -8.64 11.21 7.78
C LEU A 103 -9.08 12.27 8.80
N MET A 104 -10.39 12.49 8.92
CA MET A 104 -10.93 13.36 9.97
C MET A 104 -10.75 12.70 11.35
N PRO A 105 -10.29 13.43 12.39
CA PRO A 105 -10.14 12.88 13.72
C PRO A 105 -11.41 12.24 14.30
N GLY A 106 -12.58 12.80 13.99
CA GLY A 106 -13.88 12.23 14.37
C GLY A 106 -14.09 10.84 13.76
N THR A 107 -13.85 10.70 12.47
CA THR A 107 -13.94 9.42 11.76
C THR A 107 -12.93 8.41 12.30
N ALA A 108 -11.70 8.85 12.56
CA ALA A 108 -10.66 7.97 13.11
C ALA A 108 -11.06 7.35 14.46
N ARG A 109 -11.69 8.13 15.34
CA ARG A 109 -12.13 7.66 16.65
C ARG A 109 -13.24 6.61 16.61
N LEU A 110 -13.96 6.47 15.50
CA LEU A 110 -14.91 5.36 15.31
C LEU A 110 -14.19 4.01 15.22
N PHE A 111 -12.93 4.01 14.81
CA PHE A 111 -12.09 2.81 14.69
C PHE A 111 -11.12 2.63 15.87
N GLU A 112 -10.57 3.73 16.36
CA GLU A 112 -9.64 3.77 17.47
C GLU A 112 -9.99 4.96 18.38
N PRO A 113 -10.81 4.76 19.43
CA PRO A 113 -11.38 5.84 20.25
C PRO A 113 -10.34 6.80 20.87
N ASN A 114 -9.16 6.27 21.22
CA ASN A 114 -8.10 7.02 21.88
C ASN A 114 -7.02 7.55 20.94
N VAL A 115 -7.23 7.45 19.60
CA VAL A 115 -6.23 7.91 18.63
C VAL A 115 -6.06 9.43 18.73
N THR A 116 -4.80 9.86 18.80
CA THR A 116 -4.42 11.26 18.87
C THR A 116 -4.15 11.84 17.49
N ARG A 117 -4.20 13.18 17.37
CA ARG A 117 -3.81 13.87 16.13
C ARG A 117 -2.37 13.56 15.71
N ALA A 118 -1.44 13.50 16.68
CA ALA A 118 -0.05 13.16 16.40
C ALA A 118 0.09 11.74 15.80
N GLN A 119 -0.64 10.77 16.33
CA GLN A 119 -0.66 9.42 15.78
C GLN A 119 -1.26 9.37 14.37
N LEU A 120 -2.28 10.20 14.07
CA LEU A 120 -2.85 10.29 12.72
C LEU A 120 -1.91 10.89 11.68
N LEU A 121 -0.84 11.53 12.07
CA LEU A 121 0.24 11.99 11.19
C LEU A 121 1.34 10.94 11.02
N THR A 122 1.24 9.78 11.69
CA THR A 122 2.15 8.65 11.44
C THR A 122 1.61 7.76 10.32
N PRO A 123 2.42 7.39 9.32
CA PRO A 123 1.97 6.63 8.16
C PRO A 123 1.19 5.37 8.51
N ASP A 124 1.72 4.55 9.43
CA ASP A 124 1.13 3.23 9.73
C ASP A 124 -0.27 3.34 10.37
N VAL A 125 -0.45 4.29 11.30
CA VAL A 125 -1.75 4.51 11.96
C VAL A 125 -2.76 5.09 10.96
N ASN A 126 -2.35 6.08 10.18
CA ASN A 126 -3.21 6.76 9.22
C ASN A 126 -3.70 5.82 8.13
N LEU A 127 -2.79 5.09 7.49
CA LEU A 127 -3.11 4.12 6.44
C LEU A 127 -4.01 2.99 6.95
N ARG A 128 -3.69 2.44 8.14
CA ARG A 128 -4.48 1.37 8.76
C ARG A 128 -5.93 1.79 8.96
N ILE A 129 -6.16 2.96 9.54
CA ILE A 129 -7.52 3.44 9.81
C ILE A 129 -8.21 3.87 8.52
N GLY A 130 -7.54 4.63 7.65
CA GLY A 130 -8.11 5.15 6.41
C GLY A 130 -8.55 4.05 5.46
N PHE A 131 -7.76 2.99 5.29
CA PHE A 131 -8.14 1.87 4.43
C PHE A 131 -9.23 0.98 5.05
N ARG A 132 -9.25 0.82 6.39
CA ARG A 132 -10.37 0.16 7.06
C ARG A 132 -11.68 0.93 6.88
N TYR A 133 -11.62 2.25 6.97
CA TYR A 133 -12.78 3.11 6.69
C TYR A 133 -13.25 2.93 5.25
N LEU A 134 -12.34 3.06 4.26
CA LEU A 134 -12.71 2.85 2.85
C LEU A 134 -13.30 1.45 2.61
N ARG A 135 -12.69 0.40 3.18
CA ARG A 135 -13.19 -0.97 3.07
C ARG A 135 -14.60 -1.10 3.65
N GLY A 136 -14.84 -0.46 4.80
CA GLY A 136 -16.15 -0.39 5.43
C GLY A 136 -17.20 0.23 4.52
N LEU A 137 -16.88 1.37 3.90
CA LEU A 137 -17.78 2.06 2.97
C LEU A 137 -18.07 1.23 1.72
N ILE A 138 -17.05 0.62 1.09
CA ILE A 138 -17.26 -0.24 -0.09
C ILE A 138 -18.23 -1.38 0.25
N ARG A 139 -18.12 -1.98 1.43
CA ARG A 139 -19.02 -3.04 1.88
C ARG A 139 -20.43 -2.50 2.19
N GLU A 140 -20.55 -1.35 2.87
CA GLU A 140 -21.80 -0.69 3.22
C GLU A 140 -22.61 -0.34 1.97
N TYR A 141 -21.94 0.17 0.95
CA TYR A 141 -22.54 0.51 -0.34
C TYR A 141 -22.50 -0.65 -1.36
N LYS A 142 -22.44 -1.92 -0.88
CA LYS A 142 -22.62 -3.14 -1.68
C LYS A 142 -21.68 -3.24 -2.90
N GLY A 143 -20.48 -2.72 -2.77
CA GLY A 143 -19.47 -2.73 -3.84
C GLY A 143 -19.55 -1.54 -4.80
N ASP A 144 -20.48 -0.61 -4.63
CA ASP A 144 -20.48 0.64 -5.40
C ASP A 144 -19.30 1.51 -4.97
N LEU A 145 -18.16 1.28 -5.63
CA LEU A 145 -16.92 1.98 -5.35
C LEU A 145 -17.03 3.50 -5.53
N LYS A 146 -17.81 3.96 -6.52
CA LYS A 146 -17.96 5.40 -6.77
C LYS A 146 -18.72 6.07 -5.64
N LEU A 147 -19.80 5.45 -5.21
CA LEU A 147 -20.59 5.96 -4.08
C LEU A 147 -19.79 5.91 -2.78
N ALA A 148 -19.07 4.82 -2.52
CA ALA A 148 -18.18 4.69 -1.36
C ALA A 148 -17.10 5.80 -1.32
N LEU A 149 -16.48 6.12 -2.45
CA LEU A 149 -15.50 7.20 -2.58
C LEU A 149 -16.13 8.57 -2.35
N LEU A 150 -17.35 8.81 -2.84
CA LEU A 150 -18.07 10.06 -2.57
C LEU A 150 -18.37 10.24 -1.09
N VAL A 151 -18.80 9.18 -0.42
CA VAL A 151 -19.03 9.21 1.04
C VAL A 151 -17.72 9.38 1.79
N TYR A 152 -16.64 8.75 1.34
CA TYR A 152 -15.30 8.95 1.92
C TYR A 152 -14.91 10.43 1.93
N ASN A 153 -15.09 11.11 0.79
CA ASN A 153 -14.69 12.51 0.60
C ASN A 153 -15.66 13.51 1.23
N ARG A 154 -16.97 13.32 1.07
CA ARG A 154 -18.00 14.31 1.46
C ARG A 154 -18.67 14.00 2.79
N GLY A 155 -18.50 12.81 3.30
CA GLY A 155 -19.26 12.27 4.42
C GLY A 155 -20.67 11.77 4.03
N PRO A 156 -21.24 10.85 4.83
CA PRO A 156 -22.53 10.23 4.53
C PRO A 156 -23.67 11.24 4.47
N ILE A 157 -23.74 12.19 5.42
CA ILE A 157 -24.84 13.17 5.49
C ILE A 157 -24.97 13.99 4.20
N ALA A 158 -23.85 14.43 3.63
CA ALA A 158 -23.88 15.25 2.42
C ALA A 158 -24.30 14.45 1.18
N VAL A 159 -23.89 13.19 1.11
CA VAL A 159 -24.26 12.27 0.02
C VAL A 159 -25.72 11.88 0.11
N ASP A 160 -26.19 11.47 1.28
CA ASP A 160 -27.59 11.07 1.52
C ASP A 160 -28.56 12.22 1.25
N ARG A 161 -28.19 13.44 1.66
CA ARG A 161 -28.97 14.64 1.37
C ARG A 161 -29.10 14.89 -0.13
N ALA A 162 -28.02 14.77 -0.89
CA ALA A 162 -28.08 14.95 -2.34
C ALA A 162 -28.99 13.90 -2.98
N LEU A 163 -28.86 12.63 -2.59
CA LEU A 163 -29.65 11.53 -3.11
C LEU A 163 -31.15 11.70 -2.76
N SER A 164 -31.46 12.10 -1.53
CA SER A 164 -32.86 12.34 -1.10
C SER A 164 -33.56 13.47 -1.85
N LEU A 165 -32.76 14.42 -2.38
CA LEU A 165 -33.25 15.52 -3.22
C LEU A 165 -33.27 15.18 -4.72
N GLY A 166 -32.96 13.93 -5.09
CA GLY A 166 -32.84 13.52 -6.50
C GLY A 166 -31.65 14.19 -7.23
N GLN A 167 -30.66 14.71 -6.48
CA GLN A 167 -29.48 15.37 -7.02
C GLN A 167 -28.31 14.40 -7.10
N SER A 168 -27.41 14.63 -8.06
CA SER A 168 -26.14 13.88 -8.12
C SER A 168 -25.27 14.22 -6.92
N PRO A 169 -24.80 13.23 -6.15
CA PRO A 169 -23.84 13.47 -5.08
C PRO A 169 -22.40 13.70 -5.60
N SER A 170 -22.17 13.56 -6.91
CA SER A 170 -20.81 13.67 -7.50
C SER A 170 -20.26 15.10 -7.39
N ASN A 171 -18.99 15.18 -7.00
CA ASN A 171 -18.17 16.38 -7.08
C ASN A 171 -16.90 16.15 -7.92
N GLY A 172 -16.84 15.04 -8.64
CA GLY A 172 -15.71 14.64 -9.48
C GLY A 172 -14.59 13.90 -8.76
N TYR A 173 -14.62 13.83 -7.43
CA TYR A 173 -13.59 13.15 -6.63
C TYR A 173 -13.44 11.67 -7.01
N GLU A 174 -14.55 10.93 -7.07
CA GLU A 174 -14.58 9.53 -7.43
C GLU A 174 -13.99 9.27 -8.83
N SER A 175 -14.26 10.20 -9.74
CA SER A 175 -13.73 10.12 -11.11
C SER A 175 -12.22 10.35 -11.16
N ILE A 176 -11.68 11.24 -10.31
CA ILE A 176 -10.24 11.48 -10.21
C ILE A 176 -9.53 10.25 -9.63
N VAL A 177 -10.04 9.68 -8.53
CA VAL A 177 -9.45 8.49 -7.90
C VAL A 177 -9.49 7.29 -8.85
N THR A 178 -10.60 7.08 -9.55
CA THR A 178 -10.80 5.90 -10.41
C THR A 178 -10.36 6.09 -11.87
N LYS A 179 -9.79 7.23 -12.25
CA LYS A 179 -9.38 7.49 -13.64
C LYS A 179 -8.43 6.41 -14.19
N GLY A 180 -8.92 5.58 -15.12
CA GLY A 180 -8.17 4.46 -15.67
C GLY A 180 -8.00 3.25 -14.75
N TYR A 181 -8.64 3.23 -13.58
CA TYR A 181 -8.70 2.09 -12.70
C TYR A 181 -9.76 1.09 -13.19
N ARG A 182 -9.45 -0.21 -13.14
CA ARG A 182 -10.33 -1.28 -13.65
C ARG A 182 -10.69 -2.33 -12.59
N GLY A 183 -10.22 -2.14 -11.35
CA GLY A 183 -10.50 -3.07 -10.25
C GLY A 183 -11.84 -2.79 -9.57
N ASN A 184 -12.19 -3.67 -8.64
CA ASN A 184 -13.41 -3.57 -7.82
C ASN A 184 -13.17 -2.86 -6.48
N GLY A 185 -11.92 -2.49 -6.22
CA GLY A 185 -11.51 -1.78 -5.01
C GLY A 185 -11.09 -2.69 -3.86
N THR A 186 -11.47 -3.94 -3.87
CA THR A 186 -11.24 -4.88 -2.77
C THR A 186 -10.57 -6.16 -3.24
N LEU A 187 -9.69 -6.70 -2.40
CA LEU A 187 -9.19 -8.06 -2.54
C LEU A 187 -10.28 -9.02 -2.07
N GLU A 188 -10.59 -10.01 -2.90
CA GLU A 188 -11.47 -11.13 -2.54
C GLU A 188 -10.75 -12.11 -1.62
#